data_1df105fd54a10ef6aaa3d1e2faba638f
#
_entry.id   1df105fd54a10ef6aaa3d1e2faba638f
#
_cell.length_a   1.000
_cell.length_b   1.000
_cell.length_c   1.000
_cell.angle_alpha   90.00
_cell.angle_beta   90.00
_cell.angle_gamma   90.00
#
_symmetry.space_group_name_H-M   'P 1'
#
loop_
_entity.id
_entity.type
_entity.pdbx_description
1 polymer ?
#
loop_
_entity_poly.entity_id
_entity_poly.type
_entity_poly.pdbx_seq_one_letter_code
_entity_poly.pdbx_strand_id
1 'polypeptide(L)'
;MKLVLTEEEQFLKDTAKNFADERSPITHFRALRDNNDPLLWDKDLWSEMTKLGWPGILIPEDYGGSNFGITGISVILNECAKTLTPSPLFATGVIGAYSITNYGTEKQKEFYLPKIVNGELTTALAIDESSHHNPADTEIIAKKQGSSFIINGKKTFVIDGASADLIILLARTSGIKGDMTGLTLFLVDANSNGIDRRKLDMADSRNYANINFKNVEIPDSDILGDLETGGETIENILDIGRIAMASEMLGNAEAAFETTLDYLKQRKQFGVLIGSFQALQHRAAEMFCEIELTKSSVMGAMKAADEGSNELQRLSSLAKTMAGETLHLVSNEAVQMHGGIGVTDE
;
A
#
# COMPACT_ATOMS: atom_id res chain seq x y z
N MET A 1 -8.25 22.19 -9.90
CA MET A 1 -8.16 21.20 -8.78
C MET A 1 -8.80 21.81 -7.52
N LYS A 2 -9.84 21.18 -6.96
CA LYS A 2 -10.40 21.52 -5.64
C LYS A 2 -9.88 20.54 -4.61
N LEU A 3 -9.26 21.04 -3.54
CA LEU A 3 -8.70 20.20 -2.47
C LEU A 3 -9.76 19.88 -1.39
N VAL A 4 -10.91 19.37 -1.83
CA VAL A 4 -12.03 18.96 -0.97
C VAL A 4 -12.64 17.68 -1.53
N LEU A 5 -13.15 16.84 -0.66
CA LEU A 5 -13.89 15.64 -1.04
C LEU A 5 -15.26 16.02 -1.61
N THR A 6 -15.76 15.24 -2.56
CA THR A 6 -17.16 15.24 -2.99
C THR A 6 -18.05 14.63 -1.91
N GLU A 7 -19.36 14.75 -2.03
CA GLU A 7 -20.30 14.10 -1.10
C GLU A 7 -20.17 12.56 -1.13
N GLU A 8 -19.93 12.00 -2.30
CA GLU A 8 -19.73 10.55 -2.48
C GLU A 8 -18.40 10.07 -1.87
N GLU A 9 -17.30 10.81 -2.09
CA GLU A 9 -16.01 10.53 -1.47
C GLU A 9 -16.07 10.66 0.06
N GLN A 10 -16.84 11.64 0.58
CA GLN A 10 -17.06 11.80 2.01
C GLN A 10 -17.88 10.63 2.58
N PHE A 11 -18.93 10.20 1.90
CA PHE A 11 -19.74 9.04 2.30
C PHE A 11 -18.89 7.76 2.36
N LEU A 12 -18.01 7.58 1.38
CA LEU A 12 -17.07 6.45 1.34
C LEU A 12 -16.09 6.50 2.54
N LYS A 13 -15.56 7.69 2.83
CA LYS A 13 -14.71 7.91 4.00
C LYS A 13 -15.43 7.58 5.32
N ASP A 14 -16.66 8.06 5.49
CA ASP A 14 -17.46 7.81 6.70
C ASP A 14 -17.80 6.31 6.85
N THR A 15 -18.07 5.63 5.73
CA THR A 15 -18.28 4.18 5.70
C THR A 15 -17.01 3.43 6.12
N ALA A 16 -15.86 3.82 5.59
CA ALA A 16 -14.58 3.21 5.94
C ALA A 16 -14.23 3.43 7.41
N LYS A 17 -14.48 4.64 7.94
CA LYS A 17 -14.30 4.95 9.36
C LYS A 17 -15.13 4.03 10.24
N ASN A 18 -16.45 3.95 10.00
CA ASN A 18 -17.34 3.11 10.80
C ASN A 18 -16.92 1.63 10.73
N PHE A 19 -16.56 1.15 9.55
CA PHE A 19 -16.05 -0.21 9.37
C PHE A 19 -14.78 -0.47 10.20
N ALA A 20 -13.79 0.42 10.09
CA ALA A 20 -12.52 0.27 10.79
C ALA A 20 -12.71 0.28 12.32
N ASP A 21 -13.50 1.23 12.84
CA ASP A 21 -13.78 1.36 14.26
C ASP A 21 -14.52 0.14 14.83
N GLU A 22 -15.51 -0.41 14.08
CA GLU A 22 -16.37 -1.49 14.57
C GLU A 22 -15.80 -2.88 14.30
N ARG A 23 -15.16 -3.09 13.13
CA ARG A 23 -14.78 -4.42 12.66
C ARG A 23 -13.28 -4.71 12.81
N SER A 24 -12.44 -3.66 12.86
CA SER A 24 -10.98 -3.81 12.93
C SER A 24 -10.36 -2.86 13.97
N PRO A 25 -10.78 -2.87 15.23
CA PRO A 25 -10.11 -2.10 16.27
C PRO A 25 -8.66 -2.58 16.43
N ILE A 26 -7.78 -1.74 17.00
CA ILE A 26 -6.34 -2.06 17.18
C ILE A 26 -6.12 -3.40 17.90
N THR A 27 -7.03 -3.80 18.78
CA THR A 27 -7.00 -5.11 19.45
C THR A 27 -7.07 -6.28 18.47
N HIS A 28 -7.74 -6.12 17.32
CA HIS A 28 -7.79 -7.13 16.26
C HIS A 28 -6.41 -7.31 15.62
N PHE A 29 -5.75 -6.21 15.23
CA PHE A 29 -4.37 -6.24 14.72
C PHE A 29 -3.40 -6.89 15.72
N ARG A 30 -3.48 -6.48 17.01
CA ARG A 30 -2.66 -7.08 18.08
C ARG A 30 -2.88 -8.58 18.21
N ALA A 31 -4.12 -9.05 18.13
CA ALA A 31 -4.45 -10.47 18.21
C ALA A 31 -3.80 -11.28 17.07
N LEU A 32 -3.80 -10.78 15.84
CA LEU A 32 -3.13 -11.45 14.71
C LEU A 32 -1.61 -11.51 14.90
N ARG A 33 -1.00 -10.39 15.34
CA ARG A 33 0.43 -10.31 15.65
C ARG A 33 0.83 -11.28 16.75
N ASP A 34 0.15 -11.22 17.89
CA ASP A 34 0.51 -11.94 19.11
C ASP A 34 0.27 -13.46 18.98
N ASN A 35 -0.70 -13.87 18.17
CA ASN A 35 -0.97 -15.25 17.81
C ASN A 35 -0.09 -15.79 16.67
N ASN A 36 0.81 -14.94 16.12
CA ASN A 36 1.65 -15.30 14.97
C ASN A 36 0.84 -15.82 13.78
N ASP A 37 -0.26 -15.16 13.47
CA ASP A 37 -1.12 -15.55 12.34
C ASP A 37 -0.28 -15.66 11.05
N PRO A 38 -0.39 -16.75 10.28
CA PRO A 38 0.44 -16.95 9.09
C PRO A 38 0.16 -15.93 7.98
N LEU A 39 -1.07 -15.42 7.88
CA LEU A 39 -1.48 -14.43 6.90
C LEU A 39 -1.23 -13.00 7.38
N LEU A 40 -1.28 -12.77 8.70
CA LEU A 40 -1.28 -11.45 9.34
C LEU A 40 -2.42 -10.54 8.83
N TRP A 41 -3.50 -11.14 8.30
CA TRP A 41 -4.75 -10.49 7.95
C TRP A 41 -5.90 -11.51 8.05
N ASP A 42 -7.11 -11.02 8.26
CA ASP A 42 -8.28 -11.85 8.53
C ASP A 42 -9.13 -12.04 7.27
N LYS A 43 -9.45 -13.30 6.94
CA LYS A 43 -10.25 -13.67 5.76
C LYS A 43 -11.70 -13.21 5.85
N ASP A 44 -12.28 -13.20 7.05
CA ASP A 44 -13.66 -12.75 7.25
C ASP A 44 -13.73 -11.24 7.07
N LEU A 45 -12.76 -10.50 7.63
CA LEU A 45 -12.62 -9.07 7.44
C LEU A 45 -12.43 -8.72 5.95
N TRP A 46 -11.58 -9.47 5.25
CA TRP A 46 -11.39 -9.32 3.79
C TRP A 46 -12.67 -9.56 3.01
N SER A 47 -13.42 -10.60 3.37
CA SER A 47 -14.73 -10.88 2.77
C SER A 47 -15.74 -9.75 2.99
N GLU A 48 -15.71 -9.09 4.15
CA GLU A 48 -16.56 -7.93 4.42
C GLU A 48 -16.14 -6.72 3.57
N MET A 49 -14.82 -6.44 3.46
CA MET A 49 -14.28 -5.39 2.56
C MET A 49 -14.67 -5.64 1.10
N THR A 50 -14.66 -6.91 0.70
CA THR A 50 -15.09 -7.34 -0.65
C THR A 50 -16.57 -7.04 -0.89
N LYS A 51 -17.44 -7.33 0.07
CA LYS A 51 -18.88 -7.00 0.00
C LYS A 51 -19.14 -5.50 -0.09
N LEU A 52 -18.24 -4.68 0.45
CA LEU A 52 -18.28 -3.22 0.31
C LEU A 52 -17.71 -2.74 -1.04
N GLY A 53 -17.20 -3.64 -1.89
CA GLY A 53 -16.66 -3.34 -3.20
C GLY A 53 -15.26 -2.73 -3.21
N TRP A 54 -14.57 -2.69 -2.07
CA TRP A 54 -13.28 -1.99 -1.94
C TRP A 54 -12.15 -2.52 -2.82
N PRO A 55 -11.97 -3.85 -3.00
CA PRO A 55 -10.96 -4.36 -3.93
C PRO A 55 -11.18 -3.95 -5.38
N GLY A 56 -12.44 -3.68 -5.77
CA GLY A 56 -12.84 -3.32 -7.12
C GLY A 56 -12.95 -1.82 -7.39
N ILE A 57 -12.55 -0.97 -6.46
CA ILE A 57 -12.82 0.47 -6.54
C ILE A 57 -12.11 1.16 -7.71
N LEU A 58 -10.95 0.65 -8.14
CA LEU A 58 -10.18 1.12 -9.29
C LEU A 58 -10.50 0.36 -10.59
N ILE A 59 -11.29 -0.71 -10.50
CA ILE A 59 -11.59 -1.59 -11.62
C ILE A 59 -12.81 -1.06 -12.36
N PRO A 60 -12.80 -1.02 -13.73
CA PRO A 60 -13.97 -0.62 -14.52
C PRO A 60 -15.21 -1.48 -14.27
N GLU A 61 -16.38 -0.88 -14.47
CA GLU A 61 -17.69 -1.54 -14.31
C GLU A 61 -17.83 -2.78 -15.21
N ASP A 62 -17.24 -2.76 -16.41
CA ASP A 62 -17.26 -3.89 -17.35
C ASP A 62 -16.63 -5.17 -16.76
N TYR A 63 -15.77 -5.03 -15.75
CA TYR A 63 -15.14 -6.16 -15.03
C TYR A 63 -15.69 -6.32 -13.59
N GLY A 64 -16.80 -5.65 -13.28
CA GLY A 64 -17.49 -5.78 -11.98
C GLY A 64 -17.01 -4.80 -10.90
N GLY A 65 -16.13 -3.87 -11.23
CA GLY A 65 -15.66 -2.81 -10.31
C GLY A 65 -16.59 -1.60 -10.29
N SER A 66 -16.15 -0.50 -9.67
CA SER A 66 -16.91 0.75 -9.58
C SER A 66 -16.25 1.96 -10.26
N ASN A 67 -14.99 1.82 -10.70
CA ASN A 67 -14.21 2.88 -11.34
C ASN A 67 -14.27 4.24 -10.60
N PHE A 68 -14.23 4.20 -9.28
CA PHE A 68 -14.45 5.37 -8.43
C PHE A 68 -13.21 6.29 -8.33
N GLY A 69 -12.04 5.78 -8.71
CA GLY A 69 -10.79 6.55 -8.76
C GLY A 69 -9.89 6.41 -7.54
N ILE A 70 -8.70 7.03 -7.67
CA ILE A 70 -7.63 6.97 -6.67
C ILE A 70 -8.03 7.68 -5.37
N THR A 71 -8.78 8.78 -5.45
CA THR A 71 -9.30 9.46 -4.26
C THR A 71 -10.15 8.51 -3.42
N GLY A 72 -11.03 7.71 -4.05
CA GLY A 72 -11.90 6.77 -3.36
C GLY A 72 -11.14 5.72 -2.54
N ILE A 73 -10.18 5.00 -3.17
CA ILE A 73 -9.40 4.00 -2.45
C ILE A 73 -8.49 4.63 -1.39
N SER A 74 -7.97 5.83 -1.64
CA SER A 74 -7.07 6.53 -0.73
C SER A 74 -7.77 6.96 0.57
N VAL A 75 -9.03 7.42 0.52
CA VAL A 75 -9.78 7.75 1.75
C VAL A 75 -10.12 6.50 2.57
N ILE A 76 -10.36 5.35 1.93
CA ILE A 76 -10.54 4.07 2.62
C ILE A 76 -9.26 3.67 3.35
N LEU A 77 -8.11 3.71 2.66
CA LEU A 77 -6.81 3.37 3.25
C LEU A 77 -6.45 4.30 4.41
N ASN A 78 -6.76 5.61 4.30
CA ASN A 78 -6.55 6.56 5.38
C ASN A 78 -7.32 6.17 6.64
N GLU A 79 -8.63 5.86 6.52
CA GLU A 79 -9.44 5.48 7.68
C GLU A 79 -9.05 4.09 8.25
N CYS A 80 -8.78 3.11 7.39
CA CYS A 80 -8.28 1.80 7.82
C CYS A 80 -6.94 1.89 8.55
N ALA A 81 -6.07 2.82 8.15
CA ALA A 81 -4.77 3.03 8.79
C ALA A 81 -4.90 3.52 10.24
N LYS A 82 -5.94 4.29 10.57
CA LYS A 82 -6.17 4.81 11.93
C LYS A 82 -6.31 3.71 12.98
N THR A 83 -6.77 2.54 12.57
CA THR A 83 -6.91 1.36 13.43
C THR A 83 -5.89 0.26 13.11
N LEU A 84 -4.91 0.53 12.24
CA LEU A 84 -3.93 -0.44 11.75
C LEU A 84 -4.60 -1.67 11.11
N THR A 85 -5.69 -1.47 10.39
CA THR A 85 -6.49 -2.56 9.78
C THR A 85 -5.65 -3.43 8.84
N PRO A 86 -5.40 -4.70 9.17
CA PRO A 86 -4.58 -5.57 8.33
C PRO A 86 -5.40 -6.15 7.19
N SER A 87 -4.98 -5.89 5.95
CA SER A 87 -5.65 -6.44 4.76
C SER A 87 -4.75 -6.41 3.54
N PRO A 88 -5.01 -7.25 2.51
CA PRO A 88 -4.30 -7.17 1.24
C PRO A 88 -4.79 -6.03 0.32
N LEU A 89 -5.55 -5.06 0.85
CA LEU A 89 -6.19 -4.01 0.06
C LEU A 89 -5.18 -3.16 -0.72
N PHE A 90 -4.05 -2.80 -0.09
CA PHE A 90 -3.00 -2.02 -0.75
C PHE A 90 -2.39 -2.77 -1.93
N ALA A 91 -1.89 -3.98 -1.71
CA ALA A 91 -1.21 -4.74 -2.76
C ALA A 91 -2.18 -5.23 -3.85
N THR A 92 -3.43 -5.58 -3.48
CA THR A 92 -4.42 -6.13 -4.39
C THR A 92 -5.33 -5.07 -4.99
N GLY A 93 -6.03 -4.31 -4.15
CA GLY A 93 -7.03 -3.32 -4.58
C GLY A 93 -6.43 -2.04 -5.18
N VAL A 94 -5.16 -1.72 -4.84
CA VAL A 94 -4.46 -0.60 -5.47
C VAL A 94 -3.51 -1.12 -6.53
N ILE A 95 -2.42 -1.78 -6.14
CA ILE A 95 -1.32 -2.10 -7.05
C ILE A 95 -1.76 -3.11 -8.11
N GLY A 96 -2.33 -4.23 -7.71
CA GLY A 96 -2.77 -5.29 -8.63
C GLY A 96 -3.89 -4.83 -9.55
N ALA A 97 -4.93 -4.23 -8.98
CA ALA A 97 -6.07 -3.70 -9.73
C ALA A 97 -5.63 -2.66 -10.75
N TYR A 98 -4.85 -1.65 -10.34
CA TYR A 98 -4.33 -0.61 -11.23
C TYR A 98 -3.45 -1.18 -12.34
N SER A 99 -2.52 -2.07 -12.00
CA SER A 99 -1.58 -2.66 -12.95
C SER A 99 -2.29 -3.44 -14.04
N ILE A 100 -3.21 -4.33 -13.67
CA ILE A 100 -3.92 -5.17 -14.65
C ILE A 100 -4.93 -4.34 -15.45
N THR A 101 -5.63 -3.39 -14.83
CA THR A 101 -6.58 -2.51 -15.53
C THR A 101 -5.90 -1.71 -16.63
N ASN A 102 -4.71 -1.14 -16.36
CA ASN A 102 -4.07 -0.20 -17.29
C ASN A 102 -3.12 -0.87 -18.28
N TYR A 103 -2.53 -2.02 -17.93
CA TYR A 103 -1.48 -2.66 -18.73
C TYR A 103 -1.80 -4.10 -19.14
N GLY A 104 -2.86 -4.70 -18.60
CA GLY A 104 -3.31 -6.04 -18.99
C GLY A 104 -3.89 -6.09 -20.40
N THR A 105 -3.68 -7.19 -21.10
CA THR A 105 -4.45 -7.52 -22.30
C THR A 105 -5.91 -7.76 -21.93
N GLU A 106 -6.83 -7.66 -22.88
CA GLU A 106 -8.26 -7.90 -22.60
C GLU A 106 -8.49 -9.28 -21.96
N LYS A 107 -7.78 -10.31 -22.41
CA LYS A 107 -7.86 -11.66 -21.81
C LYS A 107 -7.39 -11.68 -20.37
N GLN A 108 -6.33 -10.95 -20.05
CA GLN A 108 -5.83 -10.84 -18.67
C GLN A 108 -6.82 -10.07 -17.78
N LYS A 109 -7.39 -8.97 -18.29
CA LYS A 109 -8.43 -8.20 -17.58
C LYS A 109 -9.67 -9.05 -17.30
N GLU A 110 -10.23 -9.70 -18.32
CA GLU A 110 -11.39 -10.59 -18.20
C GLU A 110 -11.15 -11.75 -17.21
N PHE A 111 -9.90 -12.23 -17.10
CA PHE A 111 -9.56 -13.36 -16.25
C PHE A 111 -9.26 -12.96 -14.79
N TYR A 112 -8.52 -11.87 -14.58
CA TYR A 112 -8.01 -11.51 -13.25
C TYR A 112 -8.90 -10.49 -12.52
N LEU A 113 -9.41 -9.45 -13.21
CA LEU A 113 -10.11 -8.36 -12.54
C LEU A 113 -11.38 -8.80 -11.80
N PRO A 114 -12.26 -9.64 -12.36
CA PRO A 114 -13.42 -10.14 -11.61
C PRO A 114 -13.04 -10.91 -10.35
N LYS A 115 -11.92 -11.65 -10.36
CA LYS A 115 -11.45 -12.39 -9.20
C LYS A 115 -10.93 -11.47 -8.10
N ILE A 116 -10.30 -10.34 -8.48
CA ILE A 116 -9.90 -9.30 -7.53
C ILE A 116 -11.15 -8.66 -6.90
N VAL A 117 -12.14 -8.28 -7.73
CA VAL A 117 -13.41 -7.70 -7.25
C VAL A 117 -14.10 -8.62 -6.25
N ASN A 118 -14.12 -9.92 -6.52
CA ASN A 118 -14.74 -10.92 -5.65
C ASN A 118 -13.86 -11.33 -4.45
N GLY A 119 -12.64 -10.79 -4.32
CA GLY A 119 -11.70 -11.14 -3.25
C GLY A 119 -11.13 -12.56 -3.35
N GLU A 120 -11.29 -13.20 -4.51
CA GLU A 120 -10.85 -14.58 -4.80
C GLU A 120 -9.37 -14.66 -5.18
N LEU A 121 -8.76 -13.52 -5.55
CA LEU A 121 -7.37 -13.41 -5.97
C LEU A 121 -6.71 -12.25 -5.23
N THR A 122 -5.58 -12.53 -4.60
CA THR A 122 -4.69 -11.53 -4.01
C THR A 122 -3.43 -11.39 -4.83
N THR A 123 -2.84 -10.17 -4.84
CA THR A 123 -1.66 -9.88 -5.63
C THR A 123 -0.51 -9.34 -4.78
N ALA A 124 0.72 -9.47 -5.30
CA ALA A 124 1.91 -8.84 -4.74
C ALA A 124 2.79 -8.30 -5.85
N LEU A 125 3.43 -7.15 -5.63
CA LEU A 125 4.37 -6.55 -6.57
C LEU A 125 5.81 -6.81 -6.13
N ALA A 126 6.57 -7.54 -6.95
CA ALA A 126 7.94 -7.97 -6.67
C ALA A 126 8.95 -7.17 -7.51
N ILE A 127 9.59 -6.17 -6.88
CA ILE A 127 10.52 -5.23 -7.54
C ILE A 127 11.94 -5.41 -7.00
N ASP A 128 12.13 -5.20 -5.69
CA ASP A 128 13.44 -5.02 -5.07
C ASP A 128 14.20 -6.32 -4.88
N GLU A 129 15.53 -6.24 -4.97
CA GLU A 129 16.46 -7.36 -4.80
C GLU A 129 17.46 -7.12 -3.66
N SER A 130 17.44 -5.91 -3.10
CA SER A 130 18.30 -5.46 -2.01
C SER A 130 17.51 -4.63 -0.99
N SER A 131 18.20 -4.09 0.02
CA SER A 131 17.63 -3.17 1.00
C SER A 131 17.36 -1.76 0.47
N HIS A 132 17.80 -1.44 -0.74
CA HIS A 132 17.59 -0.15 -1.37
C HIS A 132 16.58 -0.30 -2.50
N HIS A 133 15.53 0.52 -2.45
CA HIS A 133 14.51 0.56 -3.49
C HIS A 133 15.05 1.28 -4.72
N ASN A 134 15.27 0.53 -5.80
CA ASN A 134 15.64 1.07 -7.10
C ASN A 134 15.26 0.07 -8.21
N PRO A 135 14.17 0.28 -8.96
CA PRO A 135 13.76 -0.62 -10.04
C PRO A 135 14.84 -0.84 -11.11
N ALA A 136 15.70 0.17 -11.40
CA ALA A 136 16.79 0.05 -12.34
C ALA A 136 17.84 -1.00 -11.93
N ASP A 137 17.98 -1.28 -10.63
CA ASP A 137 18.93 -2.26 -10.11
C ASP A 137 18.46 -3.72 -10.26
N THR A 138 17.34 -3.97 -10.94
CA THR A 138 16.82 -5.31 -11.21
C THR A 138 17.86 -6.14 -11.97
N GLU A 139 18.29 -7.26 -11.36
CA GLU A 139 19.27 -8.21 -11.90
C GLU A 139 18.61 -9.58 -12.22
N ILE A 140 17.43 -9.89 -11.67
CA ILE A 140 16.68 -11.11 -12.00
C ILE A 140 16.45 -11.18 -13.50
N ILE A 141 16.89 -12.29 -14.13
CA ILE A 141 16.87 -12.45 -15.59
C ILE A 141 15.69 -13.30 -16.01
N ALA A 142 14.93 -12.80 -16.99
CA ALA A 142 13.94 -13.55 -17.74
C ALA A 142 14.53 -13.91 -19.12
N LYS A 143 14.99 -15.16 -19.27
CA LYS A 143 15.63 -15.62 -20.52
C LYS A 143 14.60 -16.24 -21.44
N LYS A 144 14.45 -15.69 -22.64
CA LYS A 144 13.53 -16.21 -23.68
C LYS A 144 13.90 -17.65 -24.08
N GLN A 145 12.90 -18.53 -24.09
CA GLN A 145 12.99 -19.92 -24.53
C GLN A 145 11.72 -20.35 -25.27
N GLY A 146 11.76 -20.32 -26.59
CA GLY A 146 10.56 -20.60 -27.41
C GLY A 146 9.46 -19.55 -27.19
N SER A 147 8.26 -19.99 -26.78
CA SER A 147 7.11 -19.15 -26.43
C SER A 147 7.00 -18.84 -24.93
N SER A 148 8.07 -19.03 -24.18
CA SER A 148 8.11 -18.82 -22.73
C SER A 148 9.39 -18.06 -22.33
N PHE A 149 9.42 -17.61 -21.08
CA PHE A 149 10.61 -17.10 -20.40
C PHE A 149 10.97 -17.99 -19.22
N ILE A 150 12.25 -18.25 -19.03
CA ILE A 150 12.76 -18.93 -17.83
C ILE A 150 13.36 -17.89 -16.90
N ILE A 151 12.83 -17.85 -15.67
CA ILE A 151 13.20 -16.86 -14.67
C ILE A 151 14.05 -17.49 -13.58
N ASN A 152 15.18 -16.85 -13.25
CA ASN A 152 16.06 -17.20 -12.16
C ASN A 152 16.50 -15.95 -11.41
N GLY A 153 16.37 -15.97 -10.09
CA GLY A 153 16.80 -14.87 -9.20
C GLY A 153 15.98 -14.78 -7.94
N LYS A 154 16.00 -13.61 -7.29
CA LYS A 154 15.29 -13.39 -6.03
C LYS A 154 14.70 -11.99 -6.00
N LYS A 155 13.61 -11.85 -5.23
CA LYS A 155 13.02 -10.56 -4.83
C LYS A 155 12.94 -10.51 -3.31
N THR A 156 13.06 -9.32 -2.74
CA THR A 156 13.05 -9.11 -1.30
C THR A 156 12.01 -8.07 -0.89
N PHE A 157 11.58 -8.11 0.36
CA PHE A 157 10.59 -7.18 0.93
C PHE A 157 9.31 -7.04 0.12
N VAL A 158 8.83 -8.14 -0.48
CA VAL A 158 7.60 -8.13 -1.28
C VAL A 158 6.40 -8.04 -0.35
N ILE A 159 5.66 -6.93 -0.40
CA ILE A 159 4.44 -6.68 0.39
C ILE A 159 3.39 -7.72 -0.03
N ASP A 160 2.75 -8.37 0.96
CA ASP A 160 1.79 -9.46 0.82
C ASP A 160 2.33 -10.69 0.05
N GLY A 161 3.65 -10.72 -0.19
CA GLY A 161 4.31 -11.76 -0.97
C GLY A 161 4.25 -13.15 -0.38
N ALA A 162 4.08 -13.29 0.95
CA ALA A 162 3.99 -14.61 1.56
C ALA A 162 2.66 -15.32 1.29
N SER A 163 1.58 -14.57 1.03
CA SER A 163 0.22 -15.12 0.86
C SER A 163 -0.43 -14.83 -0.50
N ALA A 164 0.14 -13.95 -1.33
CA ALA A 164 -0.44 -13.62 -2.63
C ALA A 164 -0.64 -14.84 -3.55
N ASP A 165 -1.69 -14.80 -4.34
CA ASP A 165 -2.01 -15.79 -5.38
C ASP A 165 -1.30 -15.48 -6.69
N LEU A 166 -1.13 -14.19 -7.00
CA LEU A 166 -0.50 -13.68 -8.22
C LEU A 166 0.64 -12.71 -7.87
N ILE A 167 1.82 -12.93 -8.45
CA ILE A 167 2.97 -12.04 -8.32
C ILE A 167 3.13 -11.23 -9.61
N ILE A 168 3.11 -9.90 -9.49
CA ILE A 168 3.53 -8.99 -10.56
C ILE A 168 5.04 -8.84 -10.42
N LEU A 169 5.79 -9.48 -11.31
CA LEU A 169 7.25 -9.59 -11.21
C LEU A 169 7.93 -8.66 -12.20
N LEU A 170 8.79 -7.77 -11.71
CA LEU A 170 9.71 -7.01 -12.54
C LEU A 170 10.98 -7.82 -12.78
N ALA A 171 11.29 -8.12 -14.04
CA ALA A 171 12.49 -8.85 -14.42
C ALA A 171 13.18 -8.23 -15.66
N ARG A 172 14.45 -8.52 -15.85
CA ARG A 172 15.26 -8.02 -16.96
C ARG A 172 15.23 -9.02 -18.10
N THR A 173 14.80 -8.56 -19.28
CA THR A 173 14.80 -9.34 -20.53
C THR A 173 15.95 -8.95 -21.46
N SER A 174 16.48 -7.73 -21.30
CA SER A 174 17.68 -7.25 -22.02
C SER A 174 18.37 -6.12 -21.24
N GLY A 175 19.46 -5.57 -21.77
CA GLY A 175 20.22 -4.48 -21.14
C GLY A 175 21.02 -4.93 -19.91
N ILE A 176 21.43 -3.97 -19.07
CA ILE A 176 22.28 -4.20 -17.90
C ILE A 176 21.65 -3.56 -16.64
N LYS A 177 22.12 -3.97 -15.47
CA LYS A 177 21.79 -3.33 -14.19
C LYS A 177 22.05 -1.83 -14.23
N GLY A 178 21.15 -1.05 -13.69
CA GLY A 178 21.19 0.42 -13.71
C GLY A 178 20.35 1.05 -14.82
N ASP A 179 19.96 0.26 -15.84
CA ASP A 179 19.10 0.74 -16.93
C ASP A 179 17.62 0.47 -16.61
N MET A 180 16.76 1.45 -16.85
CA MET A 180 15.30 1.27 -16.86
C MET A 180 14.80 0.58 -18.14
N THR A 181 15.58 0.62 -19.22
CA THR A 181 15.31 -0.11 -20.46
C THR A 181 15.58 -1.61 -20.30
N GLY A 182 14.88 -2.44 -21.08
CA GLY A 182 15.05 -3.90 -21.03
C GLY A 182 14.41 -4.58 -19.80
N LEU A 183 13.60 -3.85 -19.05
CA LEU A 183 12.76 -4.38 -17.97
C LEU A 183 11.39 -4.78 -18.52
N THR A 184 10.85 -5.90 -18.01
CA THR A 184 9.53 -6.42 -18.37
C THR A 184 8.78 -6.83 -17.11
N LEU A 185 7.48 -6.58 -17.07
CA LEU A 185 6.59 -7.07 -16.03
C LEU A 185 5.95 -8.38 -16.46
N PHE A 186 5.82 -9.32 -15.52
CA PHE A 186 5.21 -10.62 -15.72
C PHE A 186 4.14 -10.89 -14.66
N LEU A 187 3.03 -11.50 -15.07
CA LEU A 187 2.02 -12.07 -14.17
C LEU A 187 2.42 -13.51 -13.88
N VAL A 188 2.73 -13.81 -12.62
CA VAL A 188 3.25 -15.11 -12.20
C VAL A 188 2.33 -15.73 -11.18
N ASP A 189 1.78 -16.92 -11.47
CA ASP A 189 1.06 -17.71 -10.46
C ASP A 189 2.04 -18.03 -9.32
N ALA A 190 1.71 -17.57 -8.12
CA ALA A 190 2.58 -17.70 -6.96
C ALA A 190 2.79 -19.16 -6.50
N ASN A 191 2.00 -20.10 -7.03
CA ASN A 191 2.12 -21.54 -6.78
C ASN A 191 2.90 -22.27 -7.87
N SER A 192 3.47 -21.55 -8.86
CA SER A 192 4.27 -22.15 -9.93
C SER A 192 5.47 -22.91 -9.37
N ASN A 193 5.82 -24.02 -10.02
CA ASN A 193 7.01 -24.78 -9.66
C ASN A 193 8.27 -23.91 -9.73
N GLY A 194 9.14 -24.02 -8.72
CA GLY A 194 10.39 -23.27 -8.64
C GLY A 194 10.27 -21.94 -7.89
N ILE A 195 9.11 -21.59 -7.37
CA ILE A 195 8.91 -20.45 -6.48
C ILE A 195 9.01 -20.91 -5.03
N ASP A 196 9.90 -20.26 -4.27
CA ASP A 196 10.03 -20.43 -2.83
C ASP A 196 9.83 -19.10 -2.12
N ARG A 197 8.88 -19.04 -1.20
CA ARG A 197 8.47 -17.83 -0.49
C ARG A 197 8.82 -17.95 0.99
N ARG A 198 9.68 -17.08 1.48
CA ARG A 198 10.03 -17.00 2.90
C ARG A 198 9.41 -15.73 3.50
N LYS A 199 8.43 -15.91 4.39
CA LYS A 199 7.85 -14.81 5.19
C LYS A 199 8.94 -14.10 5.99
N LEU A 200 8.80 -12.78 6.10
CA LEU A 200 9.64 -11.91 6.91
C LEU A 200 8.84 -11.42 8.12
N ASP A 201 9.46 -11.49 9.30
CA ASP A 201 8.90 -10.91 10.51
C ASP A 201 9.33 -9.43 10.59
N MET A 202 8.42 -8.55 10.17
CA MET A 202 8.65 -7.12 10.13
C MET A 202 8.02 -6.43 11.35
N ALA A 203 8.59 -5.27 11.73
CA ALA A 203 8.12 -4.49 12.88
C ALA A 203 6.67 -4.01 12.75
N ASP A 204 6.22 -3.74 11.52
CA ASP A 204 4.84 -3.34 11.19
C ASP A 204 3.86 -4.52 11.10
N SER A 205 4.35 -5.75 11.31
CA SER A 205 3.56 -6.99 11.26
C SER A 205 2.76 -7.19 9.97
N ARG A 206 3.22 -6.63 8.83
CA ARG A 206 2.66 -6.93 7.51
C ARG A 206 3.19 -8.24 6.95
N ASN A 207 2.45 -8.80 6.01
CA ASN A 207 2.78 -10.06 5.34
C ASN A 207 3.82 -9.84 4.22
N TYR A 208 5.10 -9.65 4.61
CA TYR A 208 6.21 -9.54 3.65
C TYR A 208 6.84 -10.89 3.35
N ALA A 209 7.45 -11.03 2.16
CA ALA A 209 8.28 -12.18 1.82
C ALA A 209 9.53 -11.82 1.04
N ASN A 210 10.55 -12.66 1.21
CA ASN A 210 11.58 -12.86 0.20
C ASN A 210 11.14 -14.01 -0.70
N ILE A 211 11.26 -13.81 -2.02
CA ILE A 211 10.81 -14.78 -3.02
C ILE A 211 11.99 -15.18 -3.90
N ASN A 212 12.26 -16.49 -3.97
CA ASN A 212 13.27 -17.07 -4.84
C ASN A 212 12.59 -17.72 -6.04
N PHE A 213 13.13 -17.48 -7.23
CA PHE A 213 12.69 -18.05 -8.49
C PHE A 213 13.81 -18.95 -9.04
N LYS A 214 13.51 -20.23 -9.26
CA LYS A 214 14.45 -21.22 -9.78
C LYS A 214 13.84 -21.96 -10.97
N ASN A 215 14.30 -21.60 -12.17
CA ASN A 215 13.81 -22.12 -13.45
C ASN A 215 12.28 -22.05 -13.57
N VAL A 216 11.71 -20.92 -13.14
CA VAL A 216 10.26 -20.67 -13.28
C VAL A 216 9.96 -20.36 -14.73
N GLU A 217 9.11 -21.17 -15.35
CA GLU A 217 8.68 -20.98 -16.73
C GLU A 217 7.41 -20.13 -16.76
N ILE A 218 7.45 -19.03 -17.55
CA ILE A 218 6.35 -18.09 -17.72
C ILE A 218 6.06 -17.93 -19.22
N PRO A 219 4.84 -18.22 -19.67
CA PRO A 219 4.44 -18.03 -21.07
C PRO A 219 4.50 -16.55 -21.49
N ASP A 220 4.72 -16.31 -22.78
CA ASP A 220 4.67 -14.95 -23.37
C ASP A 220 3.34 -14.25 -23.14
N SER A 221 2.25 -15.02 -23.02
CA SER A 221 0.92 -14.49 -22.74
C SER A 221 0.78 -13.82 -21.37
N ASP A 222 1.73 -14.08 -20.47
CA ASP A 222 1.72 -13.59 -19.10
C ASP A 222 2.64 -12.36 -18.90
N ILE A 223 3.13 -11.77 -19.99
CA ILE A 223 3.71 -10.43 -19.97
C ILE A 223 2.60 -9.43 -19.65
N LEU A 224 2.85 -8.54 -18.70
CA LEU A 224 1.99 -7.42 -18.37
C LEU A 224 2.51 -6.16 -19.09
N GLY A 225 1.72 -5.59 -19.96
CA GLY A 225 2.14 -4.55 -20.90
C GLY A 225 2.90 -5.14 -22.08
N ASP A 226 3.86 -4.38 -22.60
CA ASP A 226 4.72 -4.81 -23.71
C ASP A 226 6.11 -5.25 -23.25
N LEU A 227 6.76 -6.08 -24.05
CA LEU A 227 8.13 -6.52 -23.79
C LEU A 227 9.07 -5.31 -23.71
N GLU A 228 9.91 -5.26 -22.68
CA GLU A 228 10.93 -4.21 -22.45
C GLU A 228 10.36 -2.80 -22.10
N THR A 229 9.04 -2.66 -21.89
CA THR A 229 8.43 -1.40 -21.43
C THR A 229 8.27 -1.34 -19.92
N GLY A 230 8.66 -2.38 -19.19
CA GLY A 230 8.47 -2.52 -17.75
C GLY A 230 9.05 -1.37 -16.92
N GLY A 231 10.10 -0.69 -17.40
CA GLY A 231 10.70 0.45 -16.73
C GLY A 231 9.77 1.66 -16.61
N GLU A 232 9.08 2.02 -17.69
CA GLU A 232 8.09 3.10 -17.68
C GLU A 232 6.82 2.66 -16.93
N THR A 233 6.37 1.45 -17.20
CA THR A 233 5.17 0.88 -16.56
C THR A 233 5.30 0.84 -15.04
N ILE A 234 6.46 0.42 -14.52
CA ILE A 234 6.66 0.33 -13.07
C ILE A 234 6.67 1.70 -12.39
N GLU A 235 7.21 2.75 -13.02
CA GLU A 235 7.18 4.09 -12.46
C GLU A 235 5.75 4.61 -12.31
N ASN A 236 4.89 4.39 -13.31
CA ASN A 236 3.48 4.76 -13.24
C ASN A 236 2.73 3.99 -12.14
N ILE A 237 3.00 2.69 -11.97
CA ILE A 237 2.42 1.88 -10.88
C ILE A 237 2.89 2.41 -9.52
N LEU A 238 4.17 2.75 -9.40
CA LEU A 238 4.75 3.28 -8.16
C LEU A 238 4.20 4.65 -7.81
N ASP A 239 3.88 5.51 -8.77
CA ASP A 239 3.26 6.81 -8.49
C ASP A 239 1.90 6.64 -7.81
N ILE A 240 1.08 5.70 -8.26
CA ILE A 240 -0.19 5.36 -7.61
C ILE A 240 0.03 4.74 -6.23
N GLY A 241 1.00 3.83 -6.12
CA GLY A 241 1.39 3.24 -4.84
C GLY A 241 1.88 4.28 -3.83
N ARG A 242 2.62 5.31 -4.27
CA ARG A 242 3.09 6.42 -3.42
C ARG A 242 1.92 7.21 -2.85
N ILE A 243 0.89 7.50 -3.65
CA ILE A 243 -0.32 8.22 -3.20
C ILE A 243 -1.08 7.40 -2.17
N ALA A 244 -1.37 6.14 -2.47
CA ALA A 244 -2.09 5.25 -1.58
C ALA A 244 -1.35 5.06 -0.23
N MET A 245 -0.04 4.85 -0.28
CA MET A 245 0.80 4.74 0.91
C MET A 245 0.88 6.06 1.69
N ALA A 246 0.95 7.21 1.00
CA ALA A 246 0.92 8.52 1.66
C ALA A 246 -0.39 8.76 2.41
N SER A 247 -1.52 8.29 1.85
CA SER A 247 -2.83 8.36 2.50
C SER A 247 -2.89 7.48 3.75
N GLU A 248 -2.34 6.28 3.69
CA GLU A 248 -2.23 5.38 4.84
C GLU A 248 -1.32 5.97 5.94
N MET A 249 -0.15 6.49 5.56
CA MET A 249 0.77 7.14 6.50
C MET A 249 0.15 8.37 7.17
N LEU A 250 -0.64 9.15 6.43
CA LEU A 250 -1.40 10.28 6.98
C LEU A 250 -2.43 9.81 8.00
N GLY A 251 -3.19 8.74 7.73
CA GLY A 251 -4.15 8.16 8.68
C GLY A 251 -3.48 7.72 9.98
N ASN A 252 -2.32 7.06 9.88
CA ASN A 252 -1.52 6.70 11.05
C ASN A 252 -1.07 7.93 11.87
N ALA A 253 -0.62 8.99 11.18
CA ALA A 253 -0.22 10.23 11.85
C ALA A 253 -1.40 10.92 12.55
N GLU A 254 -2.56 11.00 11.90
CA GLU A 254 -3.80 11.53 12.49
C GLU A 254 -4.20 10.78 13.76
N ALA A 255 -4.23 9.44 13.72
CA ALA A 255 -4.60 8.63 14.88
C ALA A 255 -3.62 8.78 16.04
N ALA A 256 -2.31 8.78 15.77
CA ALA A 256 -1.29 8.98 16.79
C ALA A 256 -1.40 10.38 17.43
N PHE A 257 -1.69 11.40 16.63
CA PHE A 257 -1.88 12.77 17.10
C PHE A 257 -3.14 12.89 17.97
N GLU A 258 -4.29 12.38 17.53
CA GLU A 258 -5.56 12.41 18.27
C GLU A 258 -5.41 11.69 19.61
N THR A 259 -4.82 10.50 19.62
CA THR A 259 -4.53 9.72 20.85
C THR A 259 -3.66 10.53 21.82
N THR A 260 -2.62 11.20 21.28
CA THR A 260 -1.72 12.04 22.09
C THR A 260 -2.44 13.23 22.67
N LEU A 261 -3.28 13.93 21.90
CA LEU A 261 -4.06 15.06 22.40
C LEU A 261 -5.00 14.65 23.52
N ASP A 262 -5.66 13.49 23.39
CA ASP A 262 -6.57 13.00 24.42
C ASP A 262 -5.83 12.62 25.69
N TYR A 263 -4.64 12.03 25.57
CA TYR A 263 -3.78 11.77 26.71
C TYR A 263 -3.36 13.07 27.43
N LEU A 264 -2.93 14.10 26.70
CA LEU A 264 -2.54 15.40 27.26
C LEU A 264 -3.69 16.10 28.01
N LYS A 265 -4.93 15.92 27.55
CA LYS A 265 -6.16 16.47 28.15
C LYS A 265 -6.60 15.72 29.42
N GLN A 266 -6.12 14.50 29.66
CA GLN A 266 -6.56 13.65 30.76
C GLN A 266 -5.48 13.43 31.82
N ARG A 267 -4.21 13.34 31.40
CA ARG A 267 -3.10 13.04 32.30
C ARG A 267 -2.78 14.20 33.23
N LYS A 268 -2.71 13.91 34.53
CA LYS A 268 -2.30 14.87 35.57
C LYS A 268 -0.89 14.54 36.08
N GLN A 269 -0.03 15.54 36.10
CA GLN A 269 1.28 15.53 36.76
C GLN A 269 1.55 16.93 37.35
N PHE A 270 2.35 17.01 38.39
CA PHE A 270 2.68 18.28 39.07
C PHE A 270 1.44 19.07 39.52
N GLY A 271 0.36 18.38 39.83
CA GLY A 271 -0.91 18.97 40.32
C GLY A 271 -1.83 19.54 39.24
N VAL A 272 -1.44 19.49 37.94
CA VAL A 272 -2.22 20.02 36.81
C VAL A 272 -2.32 19.01 35.67
N LEU A 273 -3.20 19.28 34.71
CA LEU A 273 -3.23 18.55 33.43
C LEU A 273 -1.95 18.87 32.66
N ILE A 274 -1.27 17.86 32.13
CA ILE A 274 0.00 18.07 31.42
C ILE A 274 -0.17 18.88 30.13
N GLY A 275 -1.35 18.82 29.48
CA GLY A 275 -1.69 19.65 28.34
C GLY A 275 -1.75 21.17 28.62
N SER A 276 -1.68 21.59 29.90
CA SER A 276 -1.56 23.02 30.27
C SER A 276 -0.12 23.58 30.13
N PHE A 277 0.87 22.71 29.96
CA PHE A 277 2.26 23.15 29.77
C PHE A 277 2.51 23.64 28.35
N GLN A 278 2.97 24.90 28.21
CA GLN A 278 3.19 25.52 26.91
C GLN A 278 4.15 24.72 26.00
N ALA A 279 5.18 24.10 26.59
CA ALA A 279 6.13 23.28 25.82
C ALA A 279 5.44 22.13 25.06
N LEU A 280 4.41 21.50 25.67
CA LEU A 280 3.64 20.45 25.01
C LEU A 280 2.61 21.02 24.03
N GLN A 281 2.02 22.18 24.33
CA GLN A 281 1.11 22.89 23.43
C GLN A 281 1.80 23.30 22.11
N HIS A 282 3.03 23.82 22.18
CA HIS A 282 3.79 24.22 20.99
C HIS A 282 4.12 23.02 20.11
N ARG A 283 4.55 21.91 20.70
CA ARG A 283 4.81 20.66 19.96
C ARG A 283 3.54 20.09 19.32
N ALA A 284 2.41 20.12 20.03
CA ALA A 284 1.11 19.71 19.46
C ALA A 284 0.68 20.61 18.32
N ALA A 285 0.90 21.94 18.42
CA ALA A 285 0.61 22.88 17.34
C ALA A 285 1.48 22.63 16.10
N GLU A 286 2.75 22.31 16.28
CA GLU A 286 3.66 21.93 15.18
C GLU A 286 3.17 20.67 14.48
N MET A 287 2.89 19.58 15.22
CA MET A 287 2.32 18.35 14.64
C MET A 287 1.04 18.62 13.87
N PHE A 288 0.14 19.44 14.41
CA PHE A 288 -1.11 19.79 13.74
C PHE A 288 -0.85 20.50 12.40
N CYS A 289 0.06 21.48 12.37
CA CYS A 289 0.40 22.19 11.14
C CYS A 289 0.97 21.22 10.07
N GLU A 290 1.87 20.33 10.44
CA GLU A 290 2.47 19.36 9.52
C GLU A 290 1.44 18.36 8.99
N ILE A 291 0.50 17.89 9.82
CA ILE A 291 -0.62 17.05 9.39
C ILE A 291 -1.49 17.77 8.37
N GLU A 292 -1.88 19.02 8.61
CA GLU A 292 -2.75 19.80 7.69
C GLU A 292 -2.06 20.12 6.35
N LEU A 293 -0.76 20.41 6.37
CA LEU A 293 0.04 20.57 5.16
C LEU A 293 0.13 19.26 4.36
N THR A 294 0.35 18.13 5.06
CA THR A 294 0.40 16.80 4.46
C THR A 294 -0.95 16.41 3.87
N LYS A 295 -2.08 16.66 4.55
CA LYS A 295 -3.43 16.48 3.99
C LYS A 295 -3.59 17.19 2.65
N SER A 296 -3.16 18.44 2.58
CA SER A 296 -3.26 19.24 1.35
C SER A 296 -2.42 18.63 0.23
N SER A 297 -1.21 18.16 0.55
CA SER A 297 -0.31 17.52 -0.41
C SER A 297 -0.87 16.19 -0.92
N VAL A 298 -1.35 15.32 -0.02
CA VAL A 298 -1.95 14.03 -0.35
C VAL A 298 -3.21 14.23 -1.20
N MET A 299 -4.10 15.15 -0.82
CA MET A 299 -5.28 15.50 -1.61
C MET A 299 -4.91 15.98 -3.01
N GLY A 300 -3.87 16.84 -3.12
CA GLY A 300 -3.35 17.29 -4.40
C GLY A 300 -2.89 16.15 -5.30
N ALA A 301 -2.19 15.17 -4.74
CA ALA A 301 -1.72 13.99 -5.47
C ALA A 301 -2.88 13.07 -5.90
N MET A 302 -3.85 12.82 -5.03
CA MET A 302 -5.06 12.04 -5.36
C MET A 302 -5.83 12.66 -6.54
N LYS A 303 -6.11 13.96 -6.46
CA LYS A 303 -6.82 14.67 -7.54
C LYS A 303 -6.02 14.74 -8.84
N ALA A 304 -4.69 14.84 -8.76
CA ALA A 304 -3.83 14.78 -9.94
C ALA A 304 -3.90 13.41 -10.65
N ALA A 305 -3.99 12.33 -9.88
CA ALA A 305 -4.16 10.99 -10.43
C ALA A 305 -5.53 10.82 -11.11
N ASP A 306 -6.61 11.24 -10.47
CA ASP A 306 -7.97 11.12 -11.02
C ASP A 306 -8.18 12.00 -12.25
N GLU A 307 -7.51 13.17 -12.33
CA GLU A 307 -7.58 14.10 -13.46
C GLU A 307 -6.58 13.77 -14.59
N GLY A 308 -5.72 12.76 -14.45
CA GLY A 308 -4.67 12.42 -15.42
C GLY A 308 -3.64 13.55 -15.62
N SER A 309 -3.25 14.23 -14.55
CA SER A 309 -2.38 15.40 -14.58
C SER A 309 -0.94 15.07 -14.94
N ASN A 310 -0.30 15.91 -15.75
CA ASN A 310 1.15 15.82 -16.04
C ASN A 310 2.03 16.04 -14.79
N GLU A 311 1.47 16.55 -13.70
CA GLU A 311 2.16 16.78 -12.43
C GLU A 311 2.12 15.54 -11.51
N LEU A 312 1.52 14.43 -11.93
CA LEU A 312 1.30 13.24 -11.12
C LEU A 312 2.58 12.76 -10.43
N GLN A 313 3.64 12.52 -11.19
CA GLN A 313 4.92 12.02 -10.68
C GLN A 313 5.52 12.94 -9.59
N ARG A 314 5.44 14.26 -9.81
CA ARG A 314 5.94 15.25 -8.85
C ARG A 314 5.09 15.29 -7.58
N LEU A 315 3.77 15.27 -7.75
CA LEU A 315 2.83 15.36 -6.62
C LEU A 315 2.78 14.08 -5.80
N SER A 316 2.88 12.90 -6.43
CA SER A 316 2.96 11.61 -5.74
C SER A 316 4.22 11.52 -4.87
N SER A 317 5.36 11.94 -5.42
CA SER A 317 6.64 12.00 -4.71
C SER A 317 6.62 13.00 -3.54
N LEU A 318 6.04 14.19 -3.76
CA LEU A 318 5.87 15.21 -2.71
C LEU A 318 4.98 14.67 -1.58
N ALA A 319 3.81 14.13 -1.90
CA ALA A 319 2.87 13.59 -0.92
C ALA A 319 3.52 12.47 -0.07
N LYS A 320 4.25 11.54 -0.72
CA LYS A 320 4.93 10.44 -0.03
C LYS A 320 6.03 10.93 0.89
N THR A 321 6.81 11.93 0.46
CA THR A 321 7.88 12.52 1.28
C THR A 321 7.29 13.23 2.50
N MET A 322 6.31 14.12 2.30
CA MET A 322 5.66 14.84 3.39
C MET A 322 4.98 13.88 4.37
N ALA A 323 4.26 12.87 3.88
CA ALA A 323 3.63 11.89 4.76
C ALA A 323 4.66 11.10 5.58
N GLY A 324 5.84 10.78 5.00
CA GLY A 324 6.93 10.13 5.70
C GLY A 324 7.52 10.99 6.82
N GLU A 325 7.82 12.24 6.54
CA GLU A 325 8.38 13.19 7.51
C GLU A 325 7.37 13.50 8.63
N THR A 326 6.11 13.76 8.27
CA THR A 326 5.04 14.02 9.23
C THR A 326 4.77 12.82 10.14
N LEU A 327 4.67 11.60 9.60
CA LEU A 327 4.48 10.40 10.41
C LEU A 327 5.68 10.17 11.34
N HIS A 328 6.90 10.38 10.86
CA HIS A 328 8.10 10.29 11.70
C HIS A 328 8.06 11.30 12.84
N LEU A 329 7.75 12.56 12.57
CA LEU A 329 7.60 13.60 13.60
C LEU A 329 6.54 13.18 14.61
N VAL A 330 5.31 12.91 14.14
CA VAL A 330 4.16 12.66 15.01
C VAL A 330 4.36 11.41 15.87
N SER A 331 4.88 10.32 15.32
CA SER A 331 5.11 9.08 16.07
C SER A 331 6.15 9.26 17.19
N ASN A 332 7.26 9.97 16.91
CA ASN A 332 8.27 10.25 17.93
C ASN A 332 7.74 11.20 19.02
N GLU A 333 7.02 12.24 18.63
CA GLU A 333 6.41 13.19 19.57
C GLU A 333 5.32 12.52 20.41
N ALA A 334 4.52 11.62 19.83
CA ALA A 334 3.52 10.87 20.56
C ALA A 334 4.15 10.02 21.67
N VAL A 335 5.19 9.25 21.35
CA VAL A 335 5.94 8.47 22.35
C VAL A 335 6.52 9.39 23.45
N GLN A 336 7.14 10.50 23.06
CA GLN A 336 7.73 11.45 24.01
C GLN A 336 6.67 12.08 24.93
N MET A 337 5.51 12.48 24.40
CA MET A 337 4.45 13.14 25.17
C MET A 337 3.71 12.19 26.11
N HIS A 338 3.65 10.90 25.81
CA HIS A 338 3.12 9.86 26.70
C HIS A 338 4.12 9.52 27.83
N GLY A 339 5.40 9.88 27.70
CA GLY A 339 6.44 9.58 28.67
C GLY A 339 6.67 8.07 28.82
N GLY A 340 6.80 7.55 30.03
CA GLY A 340 7.04 6.11 30.26
C GLY A 340 5.97 5.19 29.68
N ILE A 341 4.71 5.64 29.62
CA ILE A 341 3.60 4.87 29.02
C ILE A 341 3.79 4.71 27.51
N GLY A 342 4.37 5.70 26.83
CA GLY A 342 4.59 5.65 25.38
C GLY A 342 5.55 4.56 24.89
N VAL A 343 6.24 3.85 25.79
CA VAL A 343 7.14 2.72 25.46
C VAL A 343 6.64 1.39 26.04
N THR A 344 5.39 1.32 26.45
CA THR A 344 4.72 0.11 26.93
C THR A 344 3.64 -0.34 25.93
N ASP A 345 3.14 -1.55 26.12
CA ASP A 345 2.05 -2.12 25.29
C ASP A 345 0.63 -1.72 25.80
N GLU A 346 0.54 -0.71 26.68
CA GLU A 346 -0.74 -0.23 27.23
C GLU A 346 -1.52 0.68 26.28
#